data_a000ee65354d7daa84db38bd9fcb7fe0
#
_entry.id   a000ee65354d7daa84db38bd9fcb7fe0
#
_cell.length_a   1.000
_cell.length_b   1.000
_cell.length_c   1.000
_cell.angle_alpha   90.00
_cell.angle_beta   90.00
_cell.angle_gamma   90.00
#
_symmetry.space_group_name_H-M   'P 1'
#
loop_
_entity.id
_entity.type
_entity.pdbx_description
1 polymer ?
#
loop_
_entity_poly.entity_id
_entity_poly.type
_entity_poly.pdbx_seq_one_letter_code
_entity_poly.pdbx_strand_id
1 'polypeptide(L)'
;IHVNGQILLLYPLQTPAVDVFHPKKELVRRQNQKYQGKQYPIISGVNLGDIERRIASPRSSRGSRTVDIPELTEIENCLSSGGNLAKVFGRFEKRPQQIAMLQAVAKAFSEDKHLVVEAGTGVGKSLAYLLPATAHAVHNDCRVVISTNTIALQEQLLTKDLMTIKASLQKAGETEVDALHFIGLKGRGNYLCLNRLSRALSRDTLAMDETSLLGKLLPWLSETETGDRSEVKVEQDEIEAWHRLSAQASPRCPSAEGPCFLRAARARADQSDIVVVNHALLLADLKRGGGLIPDYDYLVVDEAHHLEEEATKQFGFRLSYQNIVDLLDTIVVTSRPPANVPRSAVLSEGQKALQSEIDRSRRTLETLFTELNRFIRTNTDPWEKGALQLSISDDLRDTNSWAE
;
A
#
# COMPACT_ATOMS: atom_id res chain seq x y z
N ILE A 1 -6.81 -17.17 -24.74
CA ILE A 1 -6.36 -16.40 -25.93
C ILE A 1 -5.36 -15.39 -25.37
N HIS A 2 -4.08 -15.68 -25.54
CA HIS A 2 -3.02 -14.74 -25.19
C HIS A 2 -2.94 -13.66 -26.26
N VAL A 3 -3.43 -12.51 -25.94
CA VAL A 3 -3.14 -11.28 -26.69
C VAL A 3 -2.43 -10.34 -25.74
N ASN A 4 -1.33 -9.70 -26.17
CA ASN A 4 -0.51 -8.76 -25.38
C ASN A 4 -1.26 -7.43 -25.11
N GLY A 5 -2.44 -7.50 -24.53
CA GLY A 5 -3.28 -6.38 -24.17
C GLY A 5 -3.36 -6.21 -22.66
N GLN A 6 -3.23 -4.99 -22.20
CA GLN A 6 -3.43 -4.60 -20.80
C GLN A 6 -4.90 -4.24 -20.59
N ILE A 7 -5.49 -4.74 -19.52
CA ILE A 7 -6.92 -4.57 -19.20
C ILE A 7 -7.10 -3.45 -18.17
N LEU A 8 -8.01 -2.53 -18.45
CA LEU A 8 -8.50 -1.51 -17.54
C LEU A 8 -9.92 -1.88 -17.10
N LEU A 9 -10.17 -1.93 -15.80
CA LEU A 9 -11.50 -2.14 -15.23
C LEU A 9 -11.95 -0.86 -14.52
N LEU A 10 -13.19 -0.44 -14.76
CA LEU A 10 -13.82 0.71 -14.15
C LEU A 10 -15.12 0.27 -13.49
N TYR A 11 -15.23 0.48 -12.18
CA TYR A 11 -16.37 0.08 -11.38
C TYR A 11 -16.95 1.26 -10.63
N PRO A 12 -18.19 1.68 -10.92
CA PRO A 12 -18.95 2.54 -10.03
C PRO A 12 -19.41 1.73 -8.81
N LEU A 13 -19.17 2.25 -7.63
CA LEU A 13 -19.60 1.63 -6.38
C LEU A 13 -20.86 2.33 -5.89
N GLN A 14 -22.02 1.81 -6.25
CA GLN A 14 -23.27 2.21 -5.60
C GLN A 14 -23.32 1.58 -4.20
N THR A 15 -22.85 2.30 -3.19
CA THR A 15 -23.23 2.00 -1.80
C THR A 15 -24.59 2.66 -1.53
N PRO A 16 -25.59 1.92 -1.00
CA PRO A 16 -26.79 2.58 -0.47
C PRO A 16 -26.33 3.55 0.61
N ALA A 17 -26.78 4.81 0.52
CA ALA A 17 -26.50 5.82 1.51
C ALA A 17 -27.02 5.37 2.88
N VAL A 18 -26.16 4.75 3.65
CA VAL A 18 -26.35 4.55 5.08
C VAL A 18 -25.78 5.82 5.71
N ASP A 19 -26.65 6.63 6.28
CA ASP A 19 -26.30 7.77 7.12
C ASP A 19 -25.47 7.27 8.31
N VAL A 20 -24.16 7.08 8.09
CA VAL A 20 -23.22 6.73 9.14
C VAL A 20 -22.73 8.05 9.73
N PHE A 21 -23.31 8.40 10.87
CA PHE A 21 -22.78 9.40 11.78
C PHE A 21 -21.26 9.20 11.91
N HIS A 22 -20.48 10.15 11.40
CA HIS A 22 -19.02 10.09 11.37
C HIS A 22 -18.40 10.55 12.71
N PRO A 23 -18.06 9.64 13.64
CA PRO A 23 -17.32 10.01 14.85
C PRO A 23 -15.87 10.41 14.57
N LYS A 24 -15.36 10.20 13.35
CA LYS A 24 -13.96 10.43 12.98
C LYS A 24 -13.55 11.92 12.98
N LYS A 25 -14.41 12.85 12.55
CA LYS A 25 -14.08 14.30 12.56
C LYS A 25 -13.88 14.83 13.98
N GLU A 26 -14.69 14.37 14.92
CA GLU A 26 -14.58 14.73 16.33
C GLU A 26 -13.34 14.11 16.98
N LEU A 27 -12.96 12.89 16.59
CA LEU A 27 -11.77 12.23 17.10
C LEU A 27 -10.48 12.95 16.68
N VAL A 28 -10.38 13.38 15.40
CA VAL A 28 -9.24 14.15 14.89
C VAL A 28 -9.15 15.50 15.57
N ARG A 29 -10.28 16.18 15.79
CA ARG A 29 -10.31 17.46 16.49
C ARG A 29 -9.90 17.33 17.97
N ARG A 30 -10.35 16.29 18.67
CA ARG A 30 -9.94 15.98 20.05
C ARG A 30 -8.48 15.56 20.14
N GLN A 31 -7.95 14.84 19.16
CA GLN A 31 -6.53 14.49 19.09
C GLN A 31 -5.67 15.76 18.94
N ASN A 32 -6.01 16.67 18.02
CA ASN A 32 -5.27 17.92 17.84
C ASN A 32 -5.27 18.81 19.10
N GLN A 33 -6.36 18.83 19.88
CA GLN A 33 -6.42 19.56 21.14
C GLN A 33 -5.62 18.91 22.27
N LYS A 34 -5.49 17.58 22.27
CA LYS A 34 -4.82 16.82 23.33
C LYS A 34 -3.29 16.90 23.27
N TYR A 35 -2.72 17.28 22.12
CA TYR A 35 -1.26 17.35 21.90
C TYR A 35 -0.63 18.73 22.10
N GLN A 36 -1.44 19.77 22.29
CA GLN A 36 -0.92 21.10 22.63
C GLN A 36 -0.29 21.05 24.03
N GLY A 37 1.04 20.99 24.09
CA GLY A 37 1.83 21.07 25.32
C GLY A 37 2.59 19.83 25.78
N LYS A 38 2.57 18.70 25.07
CA LYS A 38 3.40 17.54 25.39
C LYS A 38 4.84 17.70 24.86
N GLN A 39 5.83 17.49 25.73
CA GLN A 39 7.21 17.33 25.32
C GLN A 39 7.38 15.94 24.69
N TYR A 40 7.83 15.90 23.46
CA TYR A 40 8.12 14.64 22.75
C TYR A 40 9.57 14.22 22.99
N PRO A 41 9.85 12.91 23.07
CA PRO A 41 11.21 12.42 23.20
C PRO A 41 12.03 12.78 21.96
N ILE A 42 13.31 13.06 22.17
CA ILE A 42 14.27 13.27 21.10
C ILE A 42 14.83 11.91 20.69
N ILE A 43 14.75 11.60 19.40
CA ILE A 43 15.36 10.41 18.80
C ILE A 43 16.61 10.86 18.05
N SER A 44 17.78 10.55 18.57
CA SER A 44 19.08 10.87 17.95
C SER A 44 19.16 12.31 17.40
N GLY A 45 18.71 13.28 18.19
CA GLY A 45 18.69 14.70 17.80
C GLY A 45 17.45 15.18 17.04
N VAL A 46 16.56 14.27 16.64
CA VAL A 46 15.30 14.60 15.96
C VAL A 46 14.15 14.68 16.95
N ASN A 47 13.50 15.83 17.02
CA ASN A 47 12.33 16.04 17.88
C ASN A 47 11.08 15.44 17.21
N LEU A 48 10.42 14.49 17.86
CA LEU A 48 9.18 13.89 17.35
C LEU A 48 8.05 14.90 17.18
N GLY A 49 8.04 15.98 17.96
CA GLY A 49 7.10 17.08 17.78
C GLY A 49 7.29 17.84 16.47
N ASP A 50 8.52 17.94 15.97
CA ASP A 50 8.80 18.54 14.65
C ASP A 50 8.31 17.63 13.52
N ILE A 51 8.48 16.32 13.66
CA ILE A 51 7.91 15.36 12.73
C ILE A 51 6.39 15.47 12.74
N GLU A 52 5.75 15.50 13.92
CA GLU A 52 4.31 15.61 14.02
C GLU A 52 3.79 16.90 13.37
N ARG A 53 4.45 18.03 13.57
CA ARG A 53 4.08 19.30 12.93
C ARG A 53 4.16 19.21 11.40
N ARG A 54 5.20 18.57 10.86
CA ARG A 54 5.35 18.38 9.41
C ARG A 54 4.29 17.48 8.81
N ILE A 55 3.98 16.35 9.46
CA ILE A 55 3.00 15.38 8.96
C ILE A 55 1.55 15.78 9.22
N ALA A 56 1.30 16.65 10.21
CA ALA A 56 -0.04 17.14 10.59
C ALA A 56 -0.46 18.39 9.84
N SER A 57 0.31 18.90 8.89
CA SER A 57 -0.04 20.10 8.12
C SER A 57 -1.47 20.00 7.58
N PRO A 58 -2.39 20.89 8.00
CA PRO A 58 -3.76 20.82 7.57
C PRO A 58 -3.83 21.16 6.08
N ARG A 59 -4.16 20.18 5.27
CA ARG A 59 -4.65 20.43 3.92
C ARG A 59 -6.14 20.72 4.04
N SER A 60 -6.62 21.66 3.22
CA SER A 60 -8.01 22.10 3.21
C SER A 60 -8.95 20.88 3.20
N SER A 61 -9.98 20.94 4.03
CA SER A 61 -11.06 19.96 3.98
C SER A 61 -11.66 19.96 2.57
N ARG A 62 -11.95 18.76 2.06
CA ARG A 62 -12.77 18.59 0.86
C ARG A 62 -14.06 19.38 1.07
N GLY A 63 -14.27 20.42 0.28
CA GLY A 63 -15.45 21.28 0.33
C GLY A 63 -16.52 20.72 -0.60
N SER A 64 -17.79 20.90 -0.27
CA SER A 64 -18.88 20.60 -1.20
C SER A 64 -18.75 21.52 -2.42
N ARG A 65 -18.58 20.93 -3.59
CA ARG A 65 -18.49 21.63 -4.87
C ARG A 65 -19.73 21.27 -5.67
N THR A 66 -20.45 22.26 -6.14
CA THR A 66 -21.47 22.10 -7.16
C THR A 66 -20.84 22.48 -8.49
N VAL A 67 -20.56 21.53 -9.33
CA VAL A 67 -19.86 21.80 -10.60
C VAL A 67 -20.53 21.09 -11.76
N ASP A 68 -20.65 21.78 -12.88
CA ASP A 68 -21.07 21.21 -14.14
C ASP A 68 -19.95 20.31 -14.70
N ILE A 69 -20.32 19.16 -15.22
CA ILE A 69 -19.39 18.22 -15.86
C ILE A 69 -18.81 18.92 -17.10
N PRO A 70 -17.46 19.01 -17.26
CA PRO A 70 -16.91 19.60 -18.47
C PRO A 70 -17.38 18.79 -19.67
N GLU A 71 -17.77 19.49 -20.70
CA GLU A 71 -18.17 18.81 -21.93
C GLU A 71 -17.04 17.91 -22.40
N LEU A 72 -17.40 16.71 -22.89
CA LEU A 72 -16.45 15.72 -23.41
C LEU A 72 -15.48 16.33 -24.42
N THR A 73 -15.95 17.32 -25.20
CA THR A 73 -15.20 18.14 -26.13
C THR A 73 -14.05 18.93 -25.49
N GLU A 74 -14.18 19.40 -24.25
CA GLU A 74 -13.11 20.12 -23.54
C GLU A 74 -12.01 19.18 -23.10
N ILE A 75 -12.38 18.02 -22.59
CA ILE A 75 -11.41 16.96 -22.22
C ILE A 75 -10.66 16.45 -23.47
N GLU A 76 -11.36 16.28 -24.60
CA GLU A 76 -10.76 15.89 -25.87
C GLU A 76 -9.81 16.96 -26.43
N ASN A 77 -10.17 18.23 -26.27
CA ASN A 77 -9.33 19.35 -26.70
C ASN A 77 -7.98 19.36 -25.98
N CYS A 78 -7.89 18.86 -24.77
CA CYS A 78 -6.61 18.68 -24.08
C CYS A 78 -5.65 17.75 -24.85
N LEU A 79 -6.19 16.73 -25.54
CA LEU A 79 -5.45 15.75 -26.35
C LEU A 79 -5.31 16.15 -27.82
N SER A 80 -5.72 17.35 -28.21
CA SER A 80 -5.54 17.85 -29.61
C SER A 80 -4.10 18.30 -29.87
N SER A 81 -3.72 18.39 -31.15
CA SER A 81 -2.36 18.82 -31.55
C SER A 81 -1.99 20.25 -31.15
N GLY A 82 -2.96 21.07 -30.72
CA GLY A 82 -2.77 22.41 -30.17
C GLY A 82 -3.26 22.52 -28.72
N GLY A 83 -3.67 21.43 -28.15
CA GLY A 83 -4.24 21.37 -26.78
C GLY A 83 -3.22 21.65 -25.69
N ASN A 84 -3.73 21.77 -24.48
CA ASN A 84 -2.90 22.16 -23.34
C ASN A 84 -1.86 21.10 -22.96
N LEU A 85 -2.15 19.81 -23.15
CA LEU A 85 -1.17 18.72 -22.99
C LEU A 85 -0.05 18.82 -24.05
N ALA A 86 -0.36 19.15 -25.30
CA ALA A 86 0.65 19.35 -26.33
C ALA A 86 1.62 20.48 -25.97
N LYS A 87 1.15 21.55 -25.35
CA LYS A 87 1.97 22.66 -24.86
C LYS A 87 2.87 22.28 -23.68
N VAL A 88 2.49 21.30 -22.87
CA VAL A 88 3.27 20.79 -21.75
C VAL A 88 4.32 19.78 -22.19
N PHE A 89 3.95 18.86 -23.09
CA PHE A 89 4.87 17.80 -23.57
C PHE A 89 5.85 18.27 -24.65
N GLY A 90 5.64 19.43 -25.29
CA GLY A 90 6.47 19.94 -26.37
C GLY A 90 6.43 19.15 -27.70
N ARG A 91 6.12 17.88 -27.63
CA ARG A 91 5.86 16.96 -28.76
C ARG A 91 4.71 16.03 -28.37
N PHE A 92 3.52 16.37 -28.80
CA PHE A 92 2.34 15.55 -28.57
C PHE A 92 1.82 15.03 -29.91
N GLU A 93 1.75 13.72 -30.05
CA GLU A 93 1.19 13.05 -31.24
C GLU A 93 -0.24 12.61 -30.90
N LYS A 94 -1.20 13.08 -31.71
CA LYS A 94 -2.60 12.68 -31.60
C LYS A 94 -2.76 11.22 -32.02
N ARG A 95 -3.20 10.38 -31.09
CA ARG A 95 -3.41 8.94 -31.30
C ARG A 95 -4.89 8.62 -31.25
N PRO A 96 -5.49 8.17 -32.36
CA PRO A 96 -6.94 7.89 -32.40
C PRO A 96 -7.41 6.89 -31.36
N GLN A 97 -6.58 5.87 -31.04
CA GLN A 97 -6.90 4.87 -30.05
C GLN A 97 -6.94 5.45 -28.62
N GLN A 98 -6.07 6.40 -28.32
CA GLN A 98 -6.06 7.10 -27.02
C GLN A 98 -7.33 7.93 -26.85
N ILE A 99 -7.77 8.61 -27.90
CA ILE A 99 -9.00 9.41 -27.88
C ILE A 99 -10.23 8.51 -27.74
N ALA A 100 -10.30 7.42 -28.51
CA ALA A 100 -11.40 6.47 -28.39
C ALA A 100 -11.51 5.87 -26.97
N MET A 101 -10.37 5.55 -26.35
CA MET A 101 -10.32 5.09 -24.98
C MET A 101 -10.78 6.17 -24.00
N LEU A 102 -10.32 7.42 -24.16
CA LEU A 102 -10.74 8.54 -23.32
C LEU A 102 -12.25 8.74 -23.37
N GLN A 103 -12.82 8.76 -24.58
CA GLN A 103 -14.28 8.89 -24.78
C GLN A 103 -15.06 7.76 -24.11
N ALA A 104 -14.58 6.51 -24.23
CA ALA A 104 -15.20 5.36 -23.58
C ALA A 104 -15.17 5.47 -22.07
N VAL A 105 -14.03 5.90 -21.51
CA VAL A 105 -13.86 6.09 -20.05
C VAL A 105 -14.74 7.23 -19.55
N ALA A 106 -14.75 8.38 -20.22
CA ALA A 106 -15.59 9.53 -19.84
C ALA A 106 -17.07 9.16 -19.86
N LYS A 107 -17.50 8.45 -20.90
CA LYS A 107 -18.87 7.94 -21.01
C LYS A 107 -19.21 6.96 -19.89
N ALA A 108 -18.31 6.07 -19.53
CA ALA A 108 -18.53 5.11 -18.46
C ALA A 108 -18.69 5.81 -17.10
N PHE A 109 -17.93 6.87 -16.82
CA PHE A 109 -18.11 7.71 -15.64
C PHE A 109 -19.46 8.42 -15.64
N SER A 110 -19.84 9.05 -16.76
CA SER A 110 -21.09 9.82 -16.84
C SER A 110 -22.36 8.98 -16.81
N GLU A 111 -22.29 7.71 -17.22
CA GLU A 111 -23.41 6.78 -17.27
C GLU A 111 -23.41 5.77 -16.11
N ASP A 112 -22.48 5.88 -15.15
CA ASP A 112 -22.27 4.93 -14.05
C ASP A 112 -22.17 3.47 -14.53
N LYS A 113 -21.40 3.23 -15.60
CA LYS A 113 -21.27 1.91 -16.22
C LYS A 113 -19.90 1.29 -15.97
N HIS A 114 -19.91 -0.03 -15.90
CA HIS A 114 -18.68 -0.81 -15.95
C HIS A 114 -18.07 -0.77 -17.35
N LEU A 115 -16.77 -0.60 -17.43
CA LEU A 115 -16.01 -0.58 -18.67
C LEU A 115 -14.80 -1.51 -18.57
N VAL A 116 -14.61 -2.35 -19.58
CA VAL A 116 -13.40 -3.14 -19.77
C VAL A 116 -12.78 -2.72 -21.10
N VAL A 117 -11.51 -2.30 -21.03
CA VAL A 117 -10.76 -1.84 -22.21
C VAL A 117 -9.49 -2.66 -22.34
N GLU A 118 -9.27 -3.21 -23.52
CA GLU A 118 -7.99 -3.77 -23.92
C GLU A 118 -7.26 -2.77 -24.83
N ALA A 119 -6.06 -2.37 -24.44
CA ALA A 119 -5.25 -1.43 -25.20
C ALA A 119 -3.77 -1.86 -25.19
N GLY A 120 -3.13 -1.83 -26.34
CA GLY A 120 -1.73 -2.18 -26.49
C GLY A 120 -0.77 -1.27 -25.73
N THR A 121 0.48 -1.67 -25.61
CA THR A 121 1.55 -0.82 -25.05
C THR A 121 1.79 0.40 -25.94
N GLY A 122 2.11 1.55 -25.32
CA GLY A 122 2.44 2.77 -26.07
C GLY A 122 1.25 3.59 -26.58
N VAL A 123 0.01 3.15 -26.39
CA VAL A 123 -1.20 3.91 -26.79
C VAL A 123 -1.38 5.19 -25.95
N GLY A 124 -0.77 5.27 -24.75
CA GLY A 124 -0.95 6.38 -23.83
C GLY A 124 -2.15 6.20 -22.90
N LYS A 125 -2.38 4.97 -22.44
CA LYS A 125 -3.50 4.58 -21.57
C LYS A 125 -3.64 5.45 -20.34
N SER A 126 -2.54 5.73 -19.64
CA SER A 126 -2.57 6.50 -18.38
C SER A 126 -3.30 7.83 -18.56
N LEU A 127 -2.95 8.60 -19.58
CA LEU A 127 -3.62 9.88 -19.87
C LEU A 127 -5.09 9.68 -20.27
N ALA A 128 -5.39 8.62 -21.03
CA ALA A 128 -6.73 8.36 -21.52
C ALA A 128 -7.74 8.05 -20.41
N TYR A 129 -7.31 7.46 -19.28
CA TYR A 129 -8.20 7.28 -18.13
C TYR A 129 -8.03 8.32 -17.03
N LEU A 130 -6.82 8.86 -16.83
CA LEU A 130 -6.57 9.85 -15.78
C LEU A 130 -7.27 11.18 -16.04
N LEU A 131 -7.31 11.65 -17.30
CA LEU A 131 -7.99 12.91 -17.65
C LEU A 131 -9.47 12.88 -17.26
N PRO A 132 -10.29 11.93 -17.77
CA PRO A 132 -11.69 11.87 -17.40
C PRO A 132 -11.89 11.54 -15.91
N ALA A 133 -11.04 10.69 -15.31
CA ALA A 133 -11.12 10.40 -13.88
C ALA A 133 -10.89 11.64 -13.01
N THR A 134 -9.89 12.45 -13.38
CA THR A 134 -9.56 13.70 -12.68
C THR A 134 -10.68 14.73 -12.83
N ALA A 135 -11.15 14.95 -14.05
CA ALA A 135 -12.25 15.85 -14.33
C ALA A 135 -13.50 15.42 -13.54
N HIS A 136 -13.88 14.14 -13.62
CA HIS A 136 -15.05 13.61 -12.92
C HIS A 136 -14.93 13.76 -11.40
N ALA A 137 -13.77 13.47 -10.83
CA ALA A 137 -13.53 13.59 -9.38
C ALA A 137 -13.67 15.02 -8.88
N VAL A 138 -13.11 15.98 -9.62
CA VAL A 138 -13.16 17.41 -9.24
C VAL A 138 -14.58 17.96 -9.38
N HIS A 139 -15.23 17.69 -10.50
CA HIS A 139 -16.55 18.27 -10.79
C HIS A 139 -17.68 17.67 -9.95
N ASN A 140 -17.60 16.39 -9.59
CA ASN A 140 -18.68 15.71 -8.85
C ASN A 140 -18.38 15.55 -7.35
N ASP A 141 -17.29 16.14 -6.86
CA ASP A 141 -16.85 16.00 -5.45
C ASP A 141 -16.81 14.50 -5.01
N CYS A 142 -16.42 13.62 -5.93
CA CYS A 142 -16.32 12.18 -5.70
C CYS A 142 -14.86 11.74 -5.60
N ARG A 143 -14.63 10.55 -5.05
CA ARG A 143 -13.29 9.98 -4.95
C ARG A 143 -13.11 8.87 -5.96
N VAL A 144 -12.02 8.95 -6.71
CA VAL A 144 -11.59 7.88 -7.61
C VAL A 144 -10.35 7.19 -7.05
N VAL A 145 -10.43 5.89 -6.85
CA VAL A 145 -9.25 5.06 -6.55
C VAL A 145 -8.70 4.48 -7.84
N ILE A 146 -7.40 4.59 -8.02
CA ILE A 146 -6.68 4.02 -9.15
C ILE A 146 -5.75 2.94 -8.61
N SER A 147 -5.99 1.70 -9.02
CA SER A 147 -5.16 0.56 -8.66
C SER A 147 -4.26 0.17 -9.82
N THR A 148 -2.96 0.05 -9.56
CA THR A 148 -1.98 -0.41 -10.56
C THR A 148 -1.15 -1.58 -10.02
N ASN A 149 -0.39 -2.26 -10.88
CA ASN A 149 0.29 -3.49 -10.47
C ASN A 149 1.45 -3.24 -9.48
N THR A 150 2.33 -2.26 -9.75
CA THR A 150 3.57 -2.08 -9.00
C THR A 150 3.68 -0.71 -8.34
N ILE A 151 4.51 -0.62 -7.27
CA ILE A 151 4.85 0.66 -6.64
C ILE A 151 5.53 1.60 -7.64
N ALA A 152 6.35 1.09 -8.56
CA ALA A 152 7.01 1.91 -9.56
C ALA A 152 6.00 2.58 -10.53
N LEU A 153 4.97 1.86 -10.96
CA LEU A 153 3.88 2.43 -11.76
C LEU A 153 3.06 3.42 -10.95
N GLN A 154 2.78 3.12 -9.68
CA GLN A 154 2.11 4.04 -8.76
C GLN A 154 2.88 5.37 -8.65
N GLU A 155 4.19 5.33 -8.45
CA GLU A 155 5.05 6.52 -8.41
C GLU A 155 5.05 7.28 -9.75
N GLN A 156 5.11 6.57 -10.87
CA GLN A 156 5.02 7.19 -12.19
C GLN A 156 3.72 7.95 -12.38
N LEU A 157 2.58 7.35 -12.02
CA LEU A 157 1.27 8.01 -12.11
C LEU A 157 1.23 9.29 -11.26
N LEU A 158 1.81 9.26 -10.06
CA LEU A 158 1.80 10.40 -9.13
C LEU A 158 2.76 11.51 -9.55
N THR A 159 4.01 11.16 -9.84
CA THR A 159 5.07 12.16 -10.02
C THR A 159 5.15 12.71 -11.44
N LYS A 160 4.66 11.96 -12.42
CA LYS A 160 4.70 12.35 -13.83
C LYS A 160 3.31 12.62 -14.39
N ASP A 161 2.44 11.62 -14.42
CA ASP A 161 1.22 11.68 -15.20
C ASP A 161 0.19 12.64 -14.56
N LEU A 162 -0.13 12.50 -13.29
CA LEU A 162 -1.06 13.39 -12.58
C LEU A 162 -0.53 14.82 -12.45
N MET A 163 0.78 14.98 -12.21
CA MET A 163 1.40 16.30 -12.19
C MET A 163 1.32 16.99 -13.53
N THR A 164 1.51 16.24 -14.62
CA THR A 164 1.38 16.77 -15.99
C THR A 164 -0.05 17.18 -16.30
N ILE A 165 -1.03 16.38 -15.90
CA ILE A 165 -2.45 16.70 -16.04
C ILE A 165 -2.77 17.98 -15.27
N LYS A 166 -2.39 18.06 -14.00
CA LYS A 166 -2.62 19.25 -13.17
C LYS A 166 -2.01 20.50 -13.80
N ALA A 167 -0.76 20.44 -14.24
CA ALA A 167 -0.11 21.57 -14.92
C ALA A 167 -0.78 21.96 -16.25
N SER A 168 -1.35 20.99 -16.96
CA SER A 168 -2.04 21.23 -18.25
C SER A 168 -3.38 21.91 -18.04
N LEU A 169 -4.13 21.50 -17.03
CA LEU A 169 -5.42 22.08 -16.66
C LEU A 169 -5.24 23.49 -16.09
N GLN A 170 -4.22 23.73 -15.27
CA GLN A 170 -3.87 25.09 -14.80
C GLN A 170 -3.58 26.06 -15.96
N LYS A 171 -2.86 25.60 -16.98
CA LYS A 171 -2.61 26.41 -18.19
C LYS A 171 -3.86 26.67 -19.05
N ALA A 172 -4.89 25.84 -18.89
CA ALA A 172 -6.19 26.06 -19.53
C ALA A 172 -7.01 27.18 -18.87
N GLY A 173 -6.56 27.69 -17.71
CA GLY A 173 -7.29 28.70 -16.95
C GLY A 173 -8.37 28.09 -16.05
N GLU A 174 -8.32 26.78 -15.84
CA GLU A 174 -9.23 26.06 -14.93
C GLU A 174 -8.81 26.31 -13.48
N THR A 175 -9.48 27.24 -12.81
CA THR A 175 -9.18 27.66 -11.44
C THR A 175 -9.47 26.57 -10.42
N GLU A 176 -10.33 25.61 -10.75
CA GLU A 176 -10.70 24.49 -9.84
C GLU A 176 -9.62 23.42 -9.72
N VAL A 177 -8.69 23.37 -10.66
CA VAL A 177 -7.58 22.41 -10.68
C VAL A 177 -6.60 22.62 -9.53
N ASP A 178 -6.51 23.82 -8.97
CA ASP A 178 -5.71 24.07 -7.77
C ASP A 178 -6.24 23.29 -6.58
N ALA A 179 -7.52 23.00 -6.58
CA ALA A 179 -8.20 22.20 -5.57
C ALA A 179 -8.06 20.68 -5.77
N LEU A 180 -7.49 20.22 -6.89
CA LEU A 180 -7.23 18.80 -7.12
C LEU A 180 -6.16 18.27 -6.16
N HIS A 181 -6.57 17.33 -5.32
CA HIS A 181 -5.69 16.61 -4.40
C HIS A 181 -5.55 15.17 -4.82
N PHE A 182 -4.33 14.71 -4.97
CA PHE A 182 -4.04 13.31 -5.24
C PHE A 182 -2.88 12.80 -4.39
N ILE A 183 -2.93 11.53 -4.03
CA ILE A 183 -1.93 10.88 -3.19
C ILE A 183 -1.73 9.41 -3.56
N GLY A 184 -0.51 8.91 -3.31
CA GLY A 184 -0.23 7.48 -3.27
C GLY A 184 -0.42 6.93 -1.86
N LEU A 185 -1.22 5.88 -1.73
CA LEU A 185 -1.34 5.14 -0.48
C LEU A 185 -0.74 3.75 -0.67
N LYS A 186 0.20 3.40 0.18
CA LYS A 186 0.93 2.13 0.13
C LYS A 186 0.60 1.23 1.32
N GLY A 187 0.93 -0.04 1.19
CA GLY A 187 0.84 -0.99 2.30
C GLY A 187 1.76 -0.61 3.47
N ARG A 188 1.42 -1.08 4.66
CA ARG A 188 2.09 -0.76 5.95
C ARG A 188 3.61 -0.96 5.95
N GLY A 189 4.10 -1.95 5.17
CA GLY A 189 5.53 -2.26 5.05
C GLY A 189 6.36 -1.15 4.38
N ASN A 190 5.70 -0.18 3.75
CA ASN A 190 6.38 0.94 3.10
C ASN A 190 6.57 2.16 4.01
N TYR A 191 6.03 2.14 5.23
CA TYR A 191 6.15 3.28 6.15
C TYR A 191 6.99 2.95 7.36
N LEU A 192 7.93 3.85 7.70
CA LEU A 192 8.73 3.76 8.91
C LEU A 192 7.82 3.88 10.16
N CYS A 193 8.06 3.03 11.16
CA CYS A 193 7.41 3.10 12.46
C CYS A 193 8.32 3.76 13.49
N LEU A 194 7.98 4.97 13.92
CA LEU A 194 8.79 5.74 14.88
C LEU A 194 8.93 5.04 16.23
N ASN A 195 7.90 4.31 16.69
CA ASN A 195 7.98 3.52 17.93
C ASN A 195 8.98 2.38 17.82
N ARG A 196 9.09 1.74 16.66
CA ARG A 196 10.04 0.65 16.43
C ARG A 196 11.45 1.19 16.29
N LEU A 197 11.60 2.31 15.58
CA LEU A 197 12.86 3.02 15.49
C LEU A 197 13.37 3.40 16.89
N SER A 198 12.52 4.02 17.72
CA SER A 198 12.88 4.38 19.09
C SER A 198 13.32 3.16 19.94
N ARG A 199 12.58 2.06 19.82
CA ARG A 199 12.95 0.81 20.51
C ARG A 199 14.26 0.20 19.99
N ALA A 200 14.52 0.27 18.68
CA ALA A 200 15.77 -0.20 18.10
C ALA A 200 16.95 0.60 18.65
N LEU A 201 16.83 1.93 18.68
CA LEU A 201 17.87 2.83 19.20
C LEU A 201 18.08 2.72 20.72
N SER A 202 17.12 2.13 21.46
CA SER A 202 17.25 1.90 22.91
C SER A 202 17.87 0.54 23.24
N ARG A 203 18.30 -0.25 22.25
CA ARG A 203 19.02 -1.51 22.48
C ARG A 203 20.49 -1.28 22.66
N ASP A 204 21.12 -2.05 23.56
CA ASP A 204 22.57 -2.01 23.78
C ASP A 204 23.37 -2.57 22.58
N THR A 205 22.76 -3.44 21.79
CA THR A 205 23.37 -4.06 20.61
C THR A 205 22.42 -4.00 19.41
N LEU A 206 22.97 -3.61 18.26
CA LEU A 206 22.30 -3.60 16.97
C LEU A 206 22.97 -4.62 16.05
N ALA A 207 22.19 -5.24 15.16
CA ALA A 207 22.75 -6.04 14.09
C ALA A 207 23.43 -5.14 13.04
N MET A 208 24.35 -5.68 12.25
CA MET A 208 25.10 -4.88 11.27
C MET A 208 24.18 -4.26 10.21
N ASP A 209 23.17 -5.04 9.74
CA ASP A 209 22.16 -4.56 8.80
C ASP A 209 21.31 -3.42 9.39
N GLU A 210 20.95 -3.50 10.67
CA GLU A 210 20.26 -2.41 11.38
C GLU A 210 21.12 -1.16 11.52
N THR A 211 22.41 -1.33 11.83
CA THR A 211 23.34 -0.20 11.99
C THR A 211 23.54 0.54 10.67
N SER A 212 23.74 -0.18 9.55
CA SER A 212 23.86 0.40 8.22
C SER A 212 22.60 1.19 7.85
N LEU A 213 21.44 0.57 7.99
CA LEU A 213 20.17 1.20 7.68
C LEU A 213 19.89 2.44 8.56
N LEU A 214 20.15 2.37 9.86
CA LEU A 214 19.99 3.50 10.78
C LEU A 214 20.85 4.70 10.41
N GLY A 215 22.08 4.47 9.90
CA GLY A 215 22.95 5.51 9.38
C GLY A 215 22.30 6.31 8.25
N LYS A 216 21.46 5.67 7.43
CA LYS A 216 20.69 6.32 6.35
C LYS A 216 19.40 6.96 6.86
N LEU A 217 18.70 6.28 7.78
CA LEU A 217 17.41 6.73 8.28
C LEU A 217 17.49 7.98 9.15
N LEU A 218 18.53 8.14 9.98
CA LEU A 218 18.62 9.26 10.92
C LEU A 218 18.73 10.63 10.24
N PRO A 219 19.60 10.84 9.22
CA PRO A 219 19.59 12.08 8.46
C PRO A 219 18.27 12.31 7.72
N TRP A 220 17.77 11.27 7.02
CA TRP A 220 16.53 11.33 6.27
C TRP A 220 15.31 11.66 7.14
N LEU A 221 15.29 11.20 8.38
CA LEU A 221 14.19 11.46 9.32
C LEU A 221 14.00 12.96 9.60
N SER A 222 15.04 13.76 9.47
CA SER A 222 14.97 15.23 9.64
C SER A 222 14.29 15.93 8.45
N GLU A 223 14.19 15.27 7.30
CA GLU A 223 13.70 15.87 6.04
C GLU A 223 12.37 15.28 5.59
N THR A 224 12.13 13.97 5.85
CA THR A 224 10.92 13.28 5.35
C THR A 224 9.62 13.83 5.92
N GLU A 225 8.63 13.97 5.06
CA GLU A 225 7.24 14.26 5.42
C GLU A 225 6.34 13.02 5.32
N THR A 226 6.78 11.99 4.62
CA THR A 226 5.96 10.81 4.33
C THR A 226 6.39 9.58 5.11
N GLY A 227 7.66 9.47 5.46
CA GLY A 227 8.23 8.27 6.07
C GLY A 227 8.23 7.06 5.16
N ASP A 228 8.14 7.28 3.84
CA ASP A 228 8.01 6.25 2.83
C ASP A 228 9.36 5.66 2.44
N ARG A 229 9.43 4.33 2.37
CA ARG A 229 10.61 3.59 1.97
C ARG A 229 11.19 4.02 0.62
N SER A 230 10.35 4.47 -0.32
CA SER A 230 10.82 4.90 -1.64
C SER A 230 11.74 6.12 -1.61
N GLU A 231 11.72 6.90 -0.52
CA GLU A 231 12.61 8.04 -0.32
C GLU A 231 14.02 7.64 0.14
N VAL A 232 14.23 6.39 0.53
CA VAL A 232 15.48 5.86 1.06
C VAL A 232 15.94 4.66 0.26
N LYS A 233 17.21 4.68 -0.17
CA LYS A 233 17.81 3.52 -0.83
C LYS A 233 18.11 2.43 0.21
N VAL A 234 17.19 1.46 0.33
CA VAL A 234 17.36 0.26 1.15
C VAL A 234 18.01 -0.83 0.30
N GLU A 235 19.21 -1.25 0.68
CA GLU A 235 19.95 -2.32 -0.01
C GLU A 235 19.35 -3.70 0.31
N GLN A 236 19.77 -4.71 -0.45
CA GLN A 236 19.20 -6.06 -0.35
C GLN A 236 19.42 -6.69 1.05
N ASP A 237 20.57 -6.48 1.64
CA ASP A 237 20.94 -6.94 2.99
C ASP A 237 20.24 -6.15 4.11
N GLU A 238 19.73 -4.97 3.83
CA GLU A 238 18.99 -4.11 4.79
C GLU A 238 17.46 -4.35 4.77
N ILE A 239 16.96 -5.16 3.83
CA ILE A 239 15.52 -5.39 3.67
C ILE A 239 14.90 -5.92 4.97
N GLU A 240 15.53 -6.88 5.61
CA GLU A 240 15.02 -7.46 6.86
C GLU A 240 15.06 -6.44 8.02
N ALA A 241 16.08 -5.59 8.07
CA ALA A 241 16.14 -4.50 9.02
C ALA A 241 15.00 -3.49 8.80
N TRP A 242 14.72 -3.13 7.54
CA TRP A 242 13.56 -2.31 7.20
C TRP A 242 12.25 -2.96 7.63
N HIS A 243 12.05 -4.27 7.37
CA HIS A 243 10.85 -4.99 7.78
C HIS A 243 10.62 -4.89 9.30
N ARG A 244 11.69 -5.03 10.09
CA ARG A 244 11.62 -4.89 11.56
C ARG A 244 11.28 -3.46 12.01
N LEU A 245 11.70 -2.43 11.27
CA LEU A 245 11.45 -1.02 11.58
C LEU A 245 10.16 -0.47 10.98
N SER A 246 9.57 -1.15 10.01
CA SER A 246 8.35 -0.73 9.33
C SER A 246 7.08 -0.89 10.18
N ALA A 247 6.00 -0.25 9.77
CA ALA A 247 4.70 -0.39 10.39
C ALA A 247 4.05 -1.77 10.20
N GLN A 248 4.60 -2.62 9.33
CA GLN A 248 4.13 -3.99 9.10
C GLN A 248 4.41 -4.91 10.27
N ALA A 249 5.56 -4.76 10.92
CA ALA A 249 6.02 -5.69 11.95
C ALA A 249 5.15 -5.71 13.23
N SER A 250 4.14 -4.84 13.36
CA SER A 250 3.20 -4.85 14.48
C SER A 250 1.75 -4.96 14.01
N PRO A 251 1.06 -6.07 14.26
CA PRO A 251 -0.35 -6.23 13.91
C PRO A 251 -1.23 -5.25 14.71
N ARG A 252 -0.83 -4.90 15.93
CA ARG A 252 -1.50 -3.90 16.78
C ARG A 252 -0.48 -2.86 17.19
N CYS A 253 -0.75 -1.59 16.84
CA CYS A 253 0.08 -0.49 17.31
C CYS A 253 -0.27 -0.23 18.79
N PRO A 254 0.68 -0.39 19.74
CA PRO A 254 0.41 -0.15 21.16
C PRO A 254 0.21 1.33 21.47
N SER A 255 0.59 2.21 20.54
CA SER A 255 0.56 3.66 20.69
C SER A 255 -0.50 4.21 19.75
N ALA A 256 -1.71 4.41 20.27
CA ALA A 256 -2.73 5.21 19.58
C ALA A 256 -2.33 6.69 19.54
N GLU A 257 -1.32 7.09 20.29
CA GLU A 257 -0.85 8.46 20.50
C GLU A 257 0.56 8.66 19.91
N GLY A 258 0.84 9.85 19.44
CA GLY A 258 2.12 10.26 18.85
C GLY A 258 2.18 10.27 17.33
N PRO A 259 3.24 10.84 16.74
CA PRO A 259 3.41 10.95 15.30
C PRO A 259 3.48 9.59 14.62
N CYS A 260 2.82 9.44 13.47
CA CYS A 260 2.78 8.19 12.72
C CYS A 260 2.59 8.47 11.23
N PHE A 261 3.59 8.16 10.44
CA PHE A 261 3.58 8.36 9.00
C PHE A 261 2.43 7.63 8.30
N LEU A 262 2.16 6.38 8.67
CA LEU A 262 1.04 5.63 8.10
C LEU A 262 -0.32 6.29 8.38
N ARG A 263 -0.54 6.81 9.60
CA ARG A 263 -1.78 7.53 9.92
C ARG A 263 -1.89 8.85 9.16
N ALA A 264 -0.77 9.57 9.04
CA ALA A 264 -0.72 10.79 8.25
C ALA A 264 -1.00 10.52 6.76
N ALA A 265 -0.43 9.46 6.19
CA ALA A 265 -0.70 9.06 4.81
C ALA A 265 -2.20 8.75 4.60
N ARG A 266 -2.81 8.00 5.52
CA ARG A 266 -4.26 7.70 5.46
C ARG A 266 -5.12 8.94 5.62
N ALA A 267 -4.78 9.83 6.55
CA ALA A 267 -5.51 11.08 6.73
C ALA A 267 -5.42 11.99 5.49
N ARG A 268 -4.28 12.01 4.80
CA ARG A 268 -4.15 12.72 3.52
C ARG A 268 -4.98 12.04 2.42
N ALA A 269 -5.02 10.72 2.38
CA ALA A 269 -5.83 9.97 1.44
C ALA A 269 -7.33 10.22 1.66
N ASP A 270 -7.77 10.33 2.92
CA ASP A 270 -9.15 10.71 3.29
C ASP A 270 -9.55 12.10 2.76
N GLN A 271 -8.57 12.96 2.43
CA GLN A 271 -8.79 14.33 1.93
C GLN A 271 -8.52 14.46 0.42
N SER A 272 -8.17 13.38 -0.26
CA SER A 272 -7.78 13.41 -1.67
C SER A 272 -8.92 13.01 -2.60
N ASP A 273 -8.96 13.62 -3.78
CA ASP A 273 -9.91 13.32 -4.85
C ASP A 273 -9.48 12.06 -5.61
N ILE A 274 -8.18 11.91 -5.84
CA ILE A 274 -7.58 10.75 -6.48
C ILE A 274 -6.65 10.03 -5.49
N VAL A 275 -6.89 8.74 -5.27
CA VAL A 275 -6.01 7.90 -4.45
C VAL A 275 -5.43 6.79 -5.33
N VAL A 276 -4.12 6.83 -5.52
CA VAL A 276 -3.41 5.79 -6.27
C VAL A 276 -2.91 4.72 -5.30
N VAL A 277 -3.22 3.46 -5.57
CA VAL A 277 -2.82 2.30 -4.77
C VAL A 277 -2.21 1.22 -5.66
N ASN A 278 -1.58 0.20 -5.09
CA ASN A 278 -1.26 -1.01 -5.84
C ASN A 278 -2.32 -2.10 -5.63
N HIS A 279 -2.36 -3.10 -6.53
CA HIS A 279 -3.30 -4.22 -6.44
C HIS A 279 -3.23 -4.95 -5.10
N ALA A 280 -2.03 -5.11 -4.54
CA ALA A 280 -1.84 -5.74 -3.25
C ALA A 280 -2.60 -5.04 -2.12
N LEU A 281 -2.56 -3.70 -2.08
CA LEU A 281 -3.29 -2.92 -1.08
C LEU A 281 -4.80 -2.96 -1.32
N LEU A 282 -5.25 -2.84 -2.57
CA LEU A 282 -6.66 -2.96 -2.94
C LEU A 282 -7.23 -4.31 -2.48
N LEU A 283 -6.56 -5.41 -2.80
CA LEU A 283 -7.00 -6.76 -2.42
C LEU A 283 -6.91 -7.02 -0.91
N ALA A 284 -5.91 -6.45 -0.23
CA ALA A 284 -5.80 -6.50 1.22
C ALA A 284 -6.95 -5.74 1.92
N ASP A 285 -7.37 -4.63 1.33
CA ASP A 285 -8.53 -3.87 1.80
C ASP A 285 -9.82 -4.68 1.64
N LEU A 286 -10.05 -5.27 0.48
CA LEU A 286 -11.18 -6.15 0.22
C LEU A 286 -11.20 -7.37 1.16
N LYS A 287 -10.06 -8.04 1.35
CA LYS A 287 -9.94 -9.19 2.29
C LYS A 287 -10.32 -8.83 3.71
N ARG A 288 -10.07 -7.59 4.13
CA ARG A 288 -10.36 -7.08 5.47
C ARG A 288 -11.80 -6.58 5.61
N GLY A 289 -12.54 -6.42 4.54
CA GLY A 289 -13.85 -5.77 4.52
C GLY A 289 -13.77 -4.25 4.59
N GLY A 290 -12.68 -3.67 4.03
CA GLY A 290 -12.47 -2.23 3.95
C GLY A 290 -11.67 -1.62 5.10
N GLY A 291 -11.44 -0.30 5.02
CA GLY A 291 -10.82 0.53 6.03
C GLY A 291 -9.29 0.66 5.97
N LEU A 292 -8.64 0.07 4.95
CA LEU A 292 -7.24 0.35 4.62
C LEU A 292 -7.12 1.51 3.63
N ILE A 293 -8.04 1.56 2.67
CA ILE A 293 -8.23 2.62 1.68
C ILE A 293 -9.44 3.45 2.14
N PRO A 294 -9.47 4.78 1.95
CA PRO A 294 -10.66 5.59 2.20
C PRO A 294 -11.85 5.11 1.34
N ASP A 295 -13.07 5.37 1.80
CA ASP A 295 -14.25 5.13 0.98
C ASP A 295 -14.15 5.89 -0.35
N TYR A 296 -14.54 5.24 -1.45
CA TYR A 296 -14.42 5.78 -2.80
C TYR A 296 -15.67 5.45 -3.62
N ASP A 297 -15.93 6.28 -4.63
CA ASP A 297 -17.12 6.18 -5.48
C ASP A 297 -16.81 5.37 -6.75
N TYR A 298 -15.59 5.53 -7.27
CA TYR A 298 -15.15 4.88 -8.51
C TYR A 298 -13.80 4.20 -8.36
N LEU A 299 -13.63 3.09 -9.08
CA LEU A 299 -12.39 2.34 -9.11
C LEU A 299 -11.91 2.17 -10.56
N VAL A 300 -10.67 2.55 -10.81
CA VAL A 300 -9.93 2.26 -12.04
C VAL A 300 -8.88 1.21 -11.73
N VAL A 301 -8.87 0.09 -12.45
CA VAL A 301 -7.86 -0.96 -12.30
C VAL A 301 -7.00 -0.98 -13.57
N ASP A 302 -5.81 -0.40 -13.47
CA ASP A 302 -4.80 -0.41 -14.54
C ASP A 302 -3.95 -1.68 -14.45
N GLU A 303 -3.52 -2.23 -15.59
CA GLU A 303 -2.79 -3.51 -15.66
C GLU A 303 -3.58 -4.69 -15.02
N ALA A 304 -4.90 -4.69 -15.21
CA ALA A 304 -5.83 -5.62 -14.55
C ALA A 304 -5.55 -7.11 -14.83
N HIS A 305 -4.78 -7.43 -15.88
CA HIS A 305 -4.33 -8.80 -16.17
C HIS A 305 -3.43 -9.41 -15.09
N HIS A 306 -2.84 -8.58 -14.22
CA HIS A 306 -2.07 -9.03 -13.05
C HIS A 306 -2.94 -9.22 -11.79
N LEU A 307 -4.21 -8.80 -11.82
CA LEU A 307 -5.07 -8.81 -10.63
C LEU A 307 -5.34 -10.23 -10.11
N GLU A 308 -5.49 -11.21 -11.02
CA GLU A 308 -5.74 -12.61 -10.65
C GLU A 308 -4.54 -13.22 -9.91
N GLU A 309 -3.32 -13.02 -10.43
CA GLU A 309 -2.10 -13.50 -9.77
C GLU A 309 -1.93 -12.85 -8.40
N GLU A 310 -2.14 -11.53 -8.32
CA GLU A 310 -2.02 -10.82 -7.06
C GLU A 310 -3.13 -11.22 -6.07
N ALA A 311 -4.35 -11.47 -6.54
CA ALA A 311 -5.43 -11.98 -5.72
C ALA A 311 -5.09 -13.36 -5.13
N THR A 312 -4.52 -14.25 -5.93
CA THR A 312 -4.05 -15.56 -5.46
C THR A 312 -3.02 -15.41 -4.34
N LYS A 313 -2.08 -14.46 -4.45
CA LYS A 313 -1.10 -14.15 -3.40
C LYS A 313 -1.75 -13.56 -2.15
N GLN A 314 -2.69 -12.62 -2.29
CA GLN A 314 -3.29 -11.91 -1.17
C GLN A 314 -4.35 -12.74 -0.43
N PHE A 315 -5.18 -13.50 -1.13
CA PHE A 315 -6.20 -14.36 -0.53
C PHE A 315 -5.65 -15.72 -0.08
N GLY A 316 -4.54 -16.15 -0.65
CA GLY A 316 -3.78 -17.30 -0.18
C GLY A 316 -3.12 -17.07 1.19
N PHE A 317 -2.50 -18.08 1.69
CA PHE A 317 -1.60 -17.97 2.83
C PHE A 317 -0.25 -18.59 2.47
N ARG A 318 0.81 -18.00 3.00
CA ARG A 318 2.16 -18.55 2.86
C ARG A 318 2.64 -19.00 4.23
N LEU A 319 2.95 -20.27 4.31
CA LEU A 319 3.57 -20.86 5.48
C LEU A 319 5.05 -21.17 5.15
N SER A 320 5.97 -20.67 5.95
CA SER A 320 7.38 -21.00 5.84
C SER A 320 7.88 -21.55 7.18
N TYR A 321 8.88 -22.41 7.13
CA TYR A 321 9.54 -22.93 8.33
C TYR A 321 9.95 -21.77 9.26
N GLN A 322 10.62 -20.76 8.72
CA GLN A 322 11.10 -19.62 9.51
C GLN A 322 9.98 -18.84 10.19
N ASN A 323 8.87 -18.57 9.49
CA ASN A 323 7.74 -17.83 10.07
C ASN A 323 7.14 -18.54 11.28
N ILE A 324 7.11 -19.88 11.27
CA ILE A 324 6.61 -20.65 12.42
C ILE A 324 7.63 -20.65 13.54
N VAL A 325 8.92 -20.80 13.24
CA VAL A 325 10.00 -20.71 14.25
C VAL A 325 9.99 -19.34 14.93
N ASP A 326 9.89 -18.24 14.16
CA ASP A 326 9.83 -16.88 14.69
C ASP A 326 8.60 -16.67 15.59
N LEU A 327 7.47 -17.29 15.24
CA LEU A 327 6.26 -17.29 16.07
C LEU A 327 6.51 -18.01 17.40
N LEU A 328 7.10 -19.20 17.35
CA LEU A 328 7.44 -19.97 18.56
C LEU A 328 8.44 -19.22 19.45
N ASP A 329 9.44 -18.55 18.86
CA ASP A 329 10.40 -17.70 19.57
C ASP A 329 9.71 -16.51 20.25
N THR A 330 8.76 -15.89 19.57
CA THR A 330 7.97 -14.78 20.12
C THR A 330 7.19 -15.24 21.36
N ILE A 331 6.63 -16.45 21.36
CA ILE A 331 5.93 -17.02 22.50
C ILE A 331 6.90 -17.21 23.69
N VAL A 332 8.11 -17.72 23.43
CA VAL A 332 9.15 -17.88 24.46
C VAL A 332 9.53 -16.54 25.09
N VAL A 333 9.77 -15.51 24.26
CA VAL A 333 10.18 -14.17 24.72
C VAL A 333 9.07 -13.51 25.54
N THR A 334 7.83 -13.60 25.10
CA THR A 334 6.68 -13.00 25.82
C THR A 334 6.35 -13.71 27.12
N SER A 335 6.76 -14.96 27.29
CA SER A 335 6.57 -15.77 28.48
C SER A 335 7.67 -15.56 29.54
N ARG A 336 8.74 -14.79 29.20
CA ARG A 336 9.80 -14.50 30.17
C ARG A 336 9.31 -13.48 31.23
N PRO A 337 9.64 -13.69 32.54
CA PRO A 337 9.34 -12.71 33.54
C PRO A 337 10.07 -11.38 33.26
N PRO A 338 9.52 -10.24 33.75
CA PRO A 338 10.18 -8.94 33.62
C PRO A 338 11.62 -8.96 34.15
N ALA A 339 12.49 -8.10 33.60
CA ALA A 339 13.93 -8.05 33.90
C ALA A 339 14.26 -7.87 35.42
N ASN A 340 13.30 -7.43 36.22
CA ASN A 340 13.45 -7.17 37.66
C ASN A 340 13.20 -8.41 38.54
N VAL A 341 12.87 -9.57 37.97
CA VAL A 341 12.69 -10.81 38.72
C VAL A 341 14.01 -11.59 38.74
N PRO A 342 14.54 -11.98 39.89
CA PRO A 342 15.79 -12.72 39.97
C PRO A 342 15.77 -13.97 39.11
N ARG A 343 16.83 -14.22 38.34
CA ARG A 343 16.97 -15.41 37.47
C ARG A 343 16.90 -16.76 38.24
N SER A 344 16.93 -16.73 39.54
CA SER A 344 16.75 -17.90 40.40
C SER A 344 15.29 -18.28 40.66
N ALA A 345 14.32 -17.51 40.15
CA ALA A 345 12.93 -17.93 40.19
C ALA A 345 12.75 -19.15 39.29
N VAL A 346 12.56 -20.31 39.91
CA VAL A 346 12.25 -21.56 39.21
C VAL A 346 11.05 -21.31 38.30
N LEU A 347 11.21 -21.62 36.99
CA LEU A 347 10.11 -21.56 36.02
C LEU A 347 8.91 -22.27 36.64
N SER A 348 7.75 -21.61 36.64
CA SER A 348 6.51 -22.23 37.07
C SER A 348 6.25 -23.51 36.29
N GLU A 349 5.52 -24.46 36.83
CA GLU A 349 5.17 -25.70 36.14
C GLU A 349 4.53 -25.43 34.75
N GLY A 350 3.69 -24.40 34.68
CA GLY A 350 3.11 -23.94 33.42
C GLY A 350 4.14 -23.44 32.36
N GLN A 351 5.21 -22.79 32.83
CA GLN A 351 6.28 -22.34 31.92
C GLN A 351 7.12 -23.52 31.41
N LYS A 352 7.36 -24.52 32.24
CA LYS A 352 8.05 -25.76 31.85
C LYS A 352 7.21 -26.57 30.86
N ALA A 353 5.90 -26.67 31.10
CA ALA A 353 4.98 -27.34 30.20
C ALA A 353 4.91 -26.61 28.83
N LEU A 354 4.82 -25.28 28.84
CA LEU A 354 4.84 -24.47 27.62
C LEU A 354 6.14 -24.66 26.81
N GLN A 355 7.30 -24.65 27.51
CA GLN A 355 8.59 -24.87 26.83
C GLN A 355 8.65 -26.28 26.22
N SER A 356 8.17 -27.30 26.93
CA SER A 356 8.11 -28.66 26.40
C SER A 356 7.26 -28.80 25.15
N GLU A 357 6.11 -28.11 25.12
CA GLU A 357 5.23 -28.09 23.94
C GLU A 357 5.82 -27.30 22.76
N ILE A 358 6.55 -26.23 23.02
CA ILE A 358 7.28 -25.48 21.99
C ILE A 358 8.38 -26.35 21.39
N ASP A 359 9.17 -27.05 22.21
CA ASP A 359 10.23 -27.94 21.73
C ASP A 359 9.66 -29.15 20.96
N ARG A 360 8.50 -29.66 21.36
CA ARG A 360 7.76 -30.67 20.62
C ARG A 360 7.29 -30.14 19.26
N SER A 361 6.70 -28.95 19.27
CA SER A 361 6.22 -28.29 18.03
C SER A 361 7.36 -28.07 17.03
N ARG A 362 8.56 -27.67 17.49
CA ARG A 362 9.74 -27.51 16.64
C ARG A 362 10.14 -28.83 15.96
N ARG A 363 10.21 -29.92 16.73
CA ARG A 363 10.55 -31.23 16.16
C ARG A 363 9.51 -31.70 15.15
N THR A 364 8.24 -31.54 15.45
CA THR A 364 7.15 -31.85 14.49
C THR A 364 7.26 -31.01 13.22
N LEU A 365 7.58 -29.72 13.35
CA LEU A 365 7.77 -28.83 12.22
C LEU A 365 8.96 -29.25 11.34
N GLU A 366 10.10 -29.61 11.94
CA GLU A 366 11.26 -30.13 11.21
C GLU A 366 10.92 -31.38 10.41
N THR A 367 10.18 -32.30 11.03
CA THR A 367 9.73 -33.52 10.38
C THR A 367 8.81 -33.20 9.19
N LEU A 368 7.81 -32.35 9.41
CA LEU A 368 6.87 -31.92 8.37
C LEU A 368 7.60 -31.33 7.16
N PHE A 369 8.49 -30.35 7.38
CA PHE A 369 9.20 -29.71 6.27
C PHE A 369 10.21 -30.63 5.59
N THR A 370 10.74 -31.61 6.32
CA THR A 370 11.61 -32.66 5.73
C THR A 370 10.79 -33.55 4.79
N GLU A 371 9.63 -34.02 5.23
CA GLU A 371 8.75 -34.86 4.39
C GLU A 371 8.16 -34.07 3.21
N LEU A 372 7.77 -32.81 3.40
CA LEU A 372 7.35 -31.94 2.29
C LEU A 372 8.46 -31.77 1.24
N ASN A 373 9.70 -31.54 1.67
CA ASN A 373 10.84 -31.46 0.75
C ASN A 373 11.08 -32.77 -0.01
N ARG A 374 10.95 -33.89 0.71
CA ARG A 374 11.05 -35.23 0.09
C ARG A 374 9.96 -35.45 -0.94
N PHE A 375 8.71 -35.12 -0.58
CA PHE A 375 7.55 -35.22 -1.47
C PHE A 375 7.72 -34.38 -2.74
N ILE A 376 8.14 -33.10 -2.60
CA ILE A 376 8.40 -32.21 -3.74
C ILE A 376 9.46 -32.81 -4.65
N ARG A 377 10.59 -33.25 -4.10
CA ARG A 377 11.70 -33.86 -4.89
C ARG A 377 11.29 -35.13 -5.62
N THR A 378 10.38 -35.91 -5.05
CA THR A 378 9.90 -37.15 -5.66
C THR A 378 8.94 -36.90 -6.82
N ASN A 379 8.20 -35.76 -6.77
CA ASN A 379 7.15 -35.41 -7.73
C ASN A 379 7.52 -34.27 -8.68
N THR A 380 8.77 -33.80 -8.68
CA THR A 380 9.29 -32.78 -9.62
C THR A 380 10.30 -33.41 -10.58
N ASP A 381 10.44 -32.80 -11.77
CA ASP A 381 11.43 -33.25 -12.76
C ASP A 381 12.85 -33.09 -12.20
N PRO A 382 13.69 -34.16 -12.20
CA PRO A 382 15.08 -34.12 -11.73
C PRO A 382 15.96 -33.09 -12.47
N TRP A 383 15.55 -32.66 -13.66
CA TRP A 383 16.31 -31.75 -14.52
C TRP A 383 15.90 -30.26 -14.34
N GLU A 384 14.92 -29.97 -13.50
CA GLU A 384 14.50 -28.60 -13.23
C GLU A 384 15.58 -27.84 -12.45
N LYS A 385 16.20 -26.85 -13.11
CA LYS A 385 17.24 -26.00 -12.50
C LYS A 385 16.56 -24.82 -11.80
N GLY A 386 16.57 -24.80 -10.49
CA GLY A 386 16.04 -23.69 -9.71
C GLY A 386 15.41 -24.11 -8.39
N ALA A 387 14.60 -23.23 -7.82
CA ALA A 387 13.79 -23.57 -6.66
C ALA A 387 12.69 -24.57 -7.10
N LEU A 388 12.66 -25.74 -6.46
CA LEU A 388 11.65 -26.74 -6.74
C LEU A 388 10.27 -26.20 -6.39
N GLN A 389 9.34 -26.25 -7.35
CA GLN A 389 7.97 -25.83 -7.18
C GLN A 389 7.04 -26.95 -7.65
N LEU A 390 6.09 -27.32 -6.80
CA LEU A 390 5.10 -28.34 -7.09
C LEU A 390 3.71 -27.74 -6.87
N SER A 391 2.88 -27.76 -7.92
CA SER A 391 1.46 -27.43 -7.81
C SER A 391 0.66 -28.68 -7.46
N ILE A 392 -0.07 -28.65 -6.35
CA ILE A 392 -0.85 -29.78 -5.87
C ILE A 392 -2.19 -29.78 -6.61
N SER A 393 -2.29 -30.62 -7.64
CA SER A 393 -3.53 -30.91 -8.36
C SER A 393 -4.37 -31.98 -7.65
N ASP A 394 -5.63 -32.16 -8.08
CA ASP A 394 -6.48 -33.22 -7.55
C ASP A 394 -5.89 -34.59 -7.84
N ASP A 395 -5.31 -34.79 -9.03
CA ASP A 395 -4.62 -36.05 -9.39
C ASP A 395 -3.48 -36.38 -8.43
N LEU A 396 -2.75 -35.36 -7.97
CA LEU A 396 -1.64 -35.54 -7.02
C LEU A 396 -2.14 -35.86 -5.60
N ARG A 397 -3.30 -35.31 -5.21
CA ARG A 397 -3.95 -35.59 -3.91
C ARG A 397 -4.49 -37.02 -3.83
N ASP A 398 -4.82 -37.61 -4.95
CA ASP A 398 -5.30 -39.01 -5.04
C ASP A 398 -4.17 -40.04 -5.02
N THR A 399 -2.92 -39.61 -4.93
CA THR A 399 -1.77 -40.48 -4.82
C THR A 399 -1.55 -40.97 -3.39
N ASN A 400 -1.06 -42.23 -3.25
CA ASN A 400 -0.71 -42.77 -1.94
C ASN A 400 0.35 -41.96 -1.22
N SER A 401 1.28 -41.33 -1.96
CA SER A 401 2.33 -40.46 -1.40
C SER A 401 1.82 -39.14 -0.83
N TRP A 402 0.58 -38.73 -1.15
CA TRP A 402 -0.09 -37.58 -0.50
C TRP A 402 -0.79 -37.99 0.81
N ALA A 403 -1.27 -39.23 0.87
CA ALA A 403 -2.00 -39.74 2.04
C ALA A 403 -1.07 -40.16 3.21
N GLU A 404 0.19 -40.45 2.93
CA GLU A 404 1.25 -40.72 3.94
C GLU A 404 1.78 -39.41 4.55
#